data_a6545351680c3e7f4c09ba8803c171cf
#
_entry.id   a6545351680c3e7f4c09ba8803c171cf
#
_cell.length_a   1.000
_cell.length_b   1.000
_cell.length_c   1.000
_cell.angle_alpha   90.00
_cell.angle_beta   90.00
_cell.angle_gamma   90.00
#
_symmetry.space_group_name_H-M   'P 1'
#
loop_
_entity.id
_entity.type
_entity.pdbx_description
1 polymer ?
#
loop_
_entity_poly.entity_id
_entity_poly.type
_entity_poly.pdbx_seq_one_letter_code
_entity_poly.pdbx_strand_id
1 'polypeptide(L)'
;MEHSSWHALIKAQLPEGYFGKINQFMEQVYGQGTVYPPKEKVFQALLTTPLENVKVVILGQDPYHGPGQAQGLSFSVPDSIPAPPSLQNILKELSDDIGVKKSHDLTAWAEQGVLLLNACLTVPAGQANGHAGQIWELFTDAVIQVVNHLDRPVVFVLWGAYARKKKALVTNPHHLIIESAHPSPLSVYRGFWGSKPFSKANAFLKETGQEPIDWLR
;
A
#
# COMPACT_ATOMS: atom_id res chain seq x y z
N MET A 1 -12.10 -3.38 -11.60
CA MET A 1 -10.97 -2.48 -11.95
C MET A 1 -11.21 -1.70 -13.25
N GLU A 2 -11.77 -2.31 -14.28
CA GLU A 2 -11.97 -1.72 -15.63
C GLU A 2 -12.77 -0.40 -15.65
N HIS A 3 -13.69 -0.20 -14.72
CA HIS A 3 -14.50 1.03 -14.61
C HIS A 3 -13.99 2.00 -13.55
N SER A 4 -12.81 1.76 -12.98
CA SER A 4 -12.21 2.65 -11.97
C SER A 4 -11.52 3.86 -12.61
N SER A 5 -11.33 4.93 -11.82
CA SER A 5 -10.56 6.11 -12.24
C SER A 5 -9.07 5.80 -12.55
N TRP A 6 -8.61 4.61 -12.16
CA TRP A 6 -7.24 4.16 -12.36
C TRP A 6 -6.97 3.54 -13.73
N HIS A 7 -7.95 2.81 -14.28
CA HIS A 7 -7.72 1.86 -15.37
C HIS A 7 -7.02 2.47 -16.60
N ALA A 8 -7.60 3.53 -17.16
CA ALA A 8 -7.08 4.15 -18.37
C ALA A 8 -5.66 4.72 -18.19
N LEU A 9 -5.41 5.35 -17.02
CA LEU A 9 -4.12 5.98 -16.71
C LEU A 9 -3.03 4.94 -16.45
N ILE A 10 -3.33 3.87 -15.73
CA ILE A 10 -2.40 2.76 -15.54
C ILE A 10 -2.10 2.08 -16.88
N LYS A 11 -3.15 1.83 -17.69
CA LYS A 11 -3.00 1.23 -19.01
C LYS A 11 -2.05 2.02 -19.91
N ALA A 12 -2.11 3.35 -19.84
CA ALA A 12 -1.23 4.23 -20.62
C ALA A 12 0.25 4.13 -20.20
N GLN A 13 0.55 3.67 -18.98
CA GLN A 13 1.92 3.48 -18.47
C GLN A 13 2.46 2.08 -18.73
N LEU A 14 1.63 1.15 -19.18
CA LEU A 14 1.99 -0.26 -19.35
C LEU A 14 2.15 -0.62 -20.83
N PRO A 15 2.97 -1.64 -21.15
CA PRO A 15 3.02 -2.20 -22.50
C PRO A 15 1.65 -2.67 -22.97
N GLU A 16 1.41 -2.61 -24.28
CA GLU A 16 0.19 -3.11 -24.89
C GLU A 16 -0.08 -4.57 -24.47
N GLY A 17 -1.35 -4.86 -24.16
CA GLY A 17 -1.78 -6.20 -23.76
C GLY A 17 -1.40 -6.62 -22.32
N TYR A 18 -0.77 -5.75 -21.52
CA TYR A 18 -0.31 -6.11 -20.18
C TYR A 18 -1.44 -6.54 -19.24
N PHE A 19 -2.61 -5.91 -19.30
CA PHE A 19 -3.78 -6.34 -18.52
C PHE A 19 -4.21 -7.76 -18.87
N GLY A 20 -4.10 -8.16 -20.15
CA GLY A 20 -4.35 -9.54 -20.57
C GLY A 20 -3.37 -10.53 -19.92
N LYS A 21 -2.09 -10.15 -19.79
CA LYS A 21 -1.08 -10.95 -19.08
C LYS A 21 -1.40 -11.08 -17.60
N ILE A 22 -1.84 -10.00 -16.94
CA ILE A 22 -2.29 -10.05 -15.56
C ILE A 22 -3.45 -11.01 -15.38
N ASN A 23 -4.49 -10.92 -16.24
CA ASN A 23 -5.63 -11.80 -16.17
C ASN A 23 -5.23 -13.28 -16.36
N GLN A 24 -4.37 -13.57 -17.33
CA GLN A 24 -3.86 -14.91 -17.57
C GLN A 24 -3.06 -15.44 -16.36
N PHE A 25 -2.19 -14.61 -15.78
CA PHE A 25 -1.44 -14.96 -14.58
C PHE A 25 -2.38 -15.27 -13.40
N MET A 26 -3.39 -14.43 -13.17
CA MET A 26 -4.37 -14.65 -12.10
C MET A 26 -5.16 -15.95 -12.30
N GLU A 27 -5.64 -16.23 -13.52
CA GLU A 27 -6.33 -17.51 -13.82
C GLU A 27 -5.42 -18.70 -13.52
N GLN A 28 -4.17 -18.63 -13.92
CA GLN A 28 -3.20 -19.70 -13.70
C GLN A 28 -2.95 -19.93 -12.20
N VAL A 29 -2.57 -18.90 -11.44
CA VAL A 29 -2.15 -19.09 -10.04
C VAL A 29 -3.32 -19.46 -9.12
N TYR A 30 -4.51 -18.89 -9.33
CA TYR A 30 -5.70 -19.26 -8.56
C TYR A 30 -6.26 -20.63 -8.97
N GLY A 31 -6.00 -21.07 -10.18
CA GLY A 31 -6.37 -22.41 -10.64
C GLY A 31 -5.45 -23.53 -10.17
N GLN A 32 -4.23 -23.21 -9.74
CA GLN A 32 -3.19 -24.18 -9.35
C GLN A 32 -3.05 -24.38 -7.84
N GLY A 33 -3.57 -23.48 -7.02
CA GLY A 33 -3.41 -23.59 -5.57
C GLY A 33 -4.07 -22.46 -4.80
N THR A 34 -3.79 -22.43 -3.49
CA THR A 34 -4.27 -21.38 -2.62
C THR A 34 -3.38 -20.14 -2.74
N VAL A 35 -3.98 -19.01 -3.08
CA VAL A 35 -3.33 -17.71 -3.26
C VAL A 35 -4.04 -16.67 -2.40
N TYR A 36 -3.29 -15.74 -1.82
CA TYR A 36 -3.81 -14.62 -1.04
C TYR A 36 -3.47 -13.28 -1.71
N PRO A 37 -4.34 -12.27 -1.55
CA PRO A 37 -5.70 -12.31 -0.98
C PRO A 37 -6.65 -13.11 -1.87
N PRO A 38 -7.92 -13.33 -1.47
CA PRO A 38 -8.95 -13.86 -2.38
C PRO A 38 -8.99 -13.05 -3.68
N LYS A 39 -9.28 -13.72 -4.79
CA LYS A 39 -9.18 -13.14 -6.16
C LYS A 39 -9.93 -11.80 -6.30
N GLU A 40 -11.10 -11.70 -5.69
CA GLU A 40 -11.92 -10.49 -5.70
C GLU A 40 -11.32 -9.30 -4.95
N LYS A 41 -10.32 -9.55 -4.08
CA LYS A 41 -9.65 -8.51 -3.26
C LYS A 41 -8.28 -8.08 -3.80
N VAL A 42 -7.82 -8.64 -4.90
CA VAL A 42 -6.48 -8.33 -5.45
C VAL A 42 -6.29 -6.83 -5.72
N PHE A 43 -7.32 -6.16 -6.23
CA PHE A 43 -7.30 -4.73 -6.52
C PHE A 43 -7.99 -3.86 -5.47
N GLN A 44 -8.19 -4.37 -4.26
CA GLN A 44 -8.95 -3.70 -3.21
C GLN A 44 -8.40 -2.31 -2.87
N ALA A 45 -7.08 -2.14 -2.84
CA ALA A 45 -6.45 -0.84 -2.56
C ALA A 45 -6.90 0.24 -3.56
N LEU A 46 -6.92 -0.09 -4.84
CA LEU A 46 -7.33 0.83 -5.91
C LEU A 46 -8.85 1.07 -5.93
N LEU A 47 -9.64 0.07 -5.57
CA LEU A 47 -11.11 0.18 -5.54
C LEU A 47 -11.59 0.99 -4.35
N THR A 48 -10.97 0.82 -3.18
CA THR A 48 -11.34 1.55 -1.96
C THR A 48 -10.83 3.00 -1.99
N THR A 49 -9.70 3.25 -2.66
CA THR A 49 -9.10 4.58 -2.77
C THR A 49 -9.05 4.99 -4.23
N PRO A 50 -10.12 5.58 -4.79
CA PRO A 50 -10.11 6.15 -6.14
C PRO A 50 -8.98 7.19 -6.30
N LEU A 51 -8.46 7.34 -7.51
CA LEU A 51 -7.31 8.21 -7.79
C LEU A 51 -7.53 9.65 -7.32
N GLU A 52 -8.73 10.18 -7.54
CA GLU A 52 -9.14 11.53 -7.12
C GLU A 52 -9.11 11.74 -5.62
N ASN A 53 -9.15 10.67 -4.83
CA ASN A 53 -9.15 10.71 -3.36
C ASN A 53 -7.77 10.46 -2.72
N VAL A 54 -6.77 10.04 -3.51
CA VAL A 54 -5.44 9.72 -2.96
C VAL A 54 -4.80 10.94 -2.32
N LYS A 55 -4.45 10.83 -1.05
CA LYS A 55 -3.73 11.83 -0.25
C LYS A 55 -2.39 11.31 0.25
N VAL A 56 -2.35 10.04 0.61
CA VAL A 56 -1.18 9.36 1.16
C VAL A 56 -1.02 8.01 0.45
N VAL A 57 0.20 7.63 0.12
CA VAL A 57 0.54 6.28 -0.35
C VAL A 57 1.42 5.63 0.70
N ILE A 58 1.02 4.45 1.19
CA ILE A 58 1.87 3.60 2.03
C ILE A 58 2.18 2.34 1.24
N LEU A 59 3.46 2.13 0.95
CA LEU A 59 3.89 1.03 0.11
C LEU A 59 4.35 -0.15 0.96
N GLY A 60 3.66 -1.29 0.81
CA GLY A 60 4.07 -2.60 1.32
C GLY A 60 4.80 -3.42 0.25
N GLN A 61 5.30 -4.59 0.62
CA GLN A 61 6.03 -5.46 -0.30
C GLN A 61 5.10 -6.49 -0.97
N ASP A 62 4.57 -7.44 -0.22
CA ASP A 62 3.63 -8.44 -0.70
C ASP A 62 2.55 -8.74 0.37
N PRO A 63 1.44 -9.41 0.00
CA PRO A 63 0.39 -9.74 0.95
C PRO A 63 0.87 -10.70 2.04
N TYR A 64 0.21 -10.71 3.19
CA TYR A 64 0.37 -11.76 4.18
C TYR A 64 0.04 -13.13 3.56
N HIS A 65 0.84 -14.14 3.86
CA HIS A 65 0.72 -15.48 3.27
C HIS A 65 0.02 -16.52 4.17
N GLY A 66 -0.48 -16.09 5.33
CA GLY A 66 -1.28 -16.91 6.23
C GLY A 66 -2.78 -16.83 5.92
N PRO A 67 -3.57 -17.87 6.30
CA PRO A 67 -4.99 -17.89 6.03
C PRO A 67 -5.74 -16.75 6.73
N GLY A 68 -6.65 -16.10 6.00
CA GLY A 68 -7.54 -15.06 6.53
C GLY A 68 -6.89 -13.70 6.82
N GLN A 69 -5.59 -13.53 6.55
CA GLN A 69 -4.86 -12.29 6.86
C GLN A 69 -5.01 -11.22 5.78
N ALA A 70 -4.65 -11.53 4.54
CA ALA A 70 -4.59 -10.56 3.46
C ALA A 70 -5.99 -10.10 3.02
N GLN A 71 -6.16 -8.77 2.95
CA GLN A 71 -7.41 -8.11 2.54
C GLN A 71 -7.28 -7.33 1.22
N GLY A 72 -6.12 -7.37 0.56
CA GLY A 72 -5.83 -6.50 -0.59
C GLY A 72 -5.43 -5.06 -0.22
N LEU A 73 -5.16 -4.81 1.05
CA LEU A 73 -4.65 -3.55 1.59
C LEU A 73 -3.33 -3.84 2.32
N SER A 74 -2.27 -3.12 2.00
CA SER A 74 -0.96 -3.33 2.64
C SER A 74 -1.06 -3.20 4.16
N PHE A 75 -0.41 -4.11 4.88
CA PHE A 75 -0.35 -4.21 6.34
C PHE A 75 -1.65 -4.54 7.06
N SER A 76 -2.82 -4.38 6.43
CA SER A 76 -4.13 -4.56 7.04
C SER A 76 -4.49 -6.03 7.20
N VAL A 77 -5.15 -6.35 8.33
CA VAL A 77 -5.82 -7.63 8.57
C VAL A 77 -7.22 -7.39 9.13
N PRO A 78 -8.16 -8.33 8.97
CA PRO A 78 -9.46 -8.26 9.67
C PRO A 78 -9.27 -8.18 11.19
N ASP A 79 -10.20 -7.52 11.90
CA ASP A 79 -10.14 -7.42 13.36
C ASP A 79 -10.22 -8.77 14.08
N SER A 80 -10.76 -9.79 13.41
CA SER A 80 -10.78 -11.18 13.92
C SER A 80 -9.41 -11.87 13.91
N ILE A 81 -8.42 -11.27 13.23
CA ILE A 81 -7.06 -11.79 13.09
C ILE A 81 -6.12 -10.99 13.99
N PRO A 82 -5.25 -11.65 14.79
CA PRO A 82 -4.22 -10.95 15.53
C PRO A 82 -3.32 -10.12 14.61
N ALA A 83 -2.97 -8.91 15.04
CA ALA A 83 -2.08 -8.05 14.27
C ALA A 83 -0.72 -8.73 14.07
N PRO A 84 -0.25 -8.91 12.81
CA PRO A 84 1.10 -9.39 12.55
C PRO A 84 2.17 -8.44 13.11
N PRO A 85 3.42 -8.90 13.32
CA PRO A 85 4.44 -8.12 14.03
C PRO A 85 4.71 -6.73 13.44
N SER A 86 4.76 -6.60 12.12
CA SER A 86 4.95 -5.27 11.50
C SER A 86 3.77 -4.34 11.76
N LEU A 87 2.54 -4.84 11.69
CA LEU A 87 1.35 -4.05 12.00
C LEU A 87 1.29 -3.66 13.49
N GLN A 88 1.67 -4.55 14.39
CA GLN A 88 1.80 -4.21 15.82
C GLN A 88 2.74 -3.01 16.02
N ASN A 89 3.87 -3.01 15.34
CA ASN A 89 4.85 -1.92 15.41
C ASN A 89 4.33 -0.62 14.77
N ILE A 90 3.59 -0.71 13.67
CA ILE A 90 2.92 0.44 13.05
C ILE A 90 1.92 1.07 14.04
N LEU A 91 1.09 0.25 14.67
CA LEU A 91 0.08 0.72 15.64
C LEU A 91 0.73 1.27 16.90
N LYS A 92 1.86 0.71 17.33
CA LYS A 92 2.63 1.26 18.45
C LYS A 92 3.21 2.64 18.13
N GLU A 93 3.85 2.80 16.97
CA GLU A 93 4.36 4.11 16.53
C GLU A 93 3.22 5.13 16.38
N LEU A 94 2.06 4.71 15.86
CA LEU A 94 0.88 5.56 15.79
C LEU A 94 0.44 6.02 17.20
N SER A 95 0.44 5.11 18.17
CA SER A 95 0.09 5.42 19.56
C SER A 95 1.06 6.43 20.19
N ASP A 96 2.35 6.32 19.89
CA ASP A 96 3.38 7.22 20.40
C ASP A 96 3.37 8.59 19.66
N ASP A 97 2.90 8.62 18.41
CA ASP A 97 2.85 9.82 17.57
C ASP A 97 1.56 10.64 17.78
N ILE A 98 0.39 10.00 17.73
CA ILE A 98 -0.92 10.68 17.73
C ILE A 98 -1.85 10.14 18.82
N GLY A 99 -2.02 8.81 18.89
CA GLY A 99 -2.96 8.16 19.78
C GLY A 99 -3.30 6.73 19.37
N VAL A 100 -4.13 6.07 20.17
CA VAL A 100 -4.42 4.64 20.06
C VAL A 100 -5.52 4.36 19.04
N LYS A 101 -5.21 3.55 18.03
CA LYS A 101 -6.18 2.89 17.16
C LYS A 101 -6.42 1.47 17.66
N LYS A 102 -7.67 1.11 17.86
CA LYS A 102 -8.05 -0.21 18.40
C LYS A 102 -8.18 -1.29 17.32
N SER A 103 -8.57 -0.90 16.10
CA SER A 103 -8.79 -1.83 14.98
C SER A 103 -7.48 -2.18 14.28
N HIS A 104 -7.34 -3.46 13.89
CA HIS A 104 -6.26 -3.95 13.01
C HIS A 104 -6.61 -3.80 11.52
N ASP A 105 -7.88 -3.55 11.24
CA ASP A 105 -8.38 -3.29 9.89
C ASP A 105 -8.11 -1.83 9.52
N LEU A 106 -7.36 -1.63 8.45
CA LEU A 106 -6.97 -0.29 7.96
C LEU A 106 -7.89 0.24 6.86
N THR A 107 -9.03 -0.41 6.62
CA THR A 107 -10.00 0.03 5.60
C THR A 107 -10.43 1.48 5.81
N ALA A 108 -10.61 1.92 7.06
CA ALA A 108 -10.97 3.30 7.37
C ALA A 108 -9.89 4.32 6.95
N TRP A 109 -8.62 3.93 6.88
CA TRP A 109 -7.56 4.75 6.30
C TRP A 109 -7.73 4.86 4.78
N ALA A 110 -7.95 3.71 4.12
CA ALA A 110 -8.14 3.65 2.67
C ALA A 110 -9.33 4.49 2.20
N GLU A 111 -10.44 4.45 2.93
CA GLU A 111 -11.65 5.25 2.67
C GLU A 111 -11.40 6.77 2.76
N GLN A 112 -10.39 7.19 3.50
CA GLN A 112 -10.01 8.60 3.66
C GLN A 112 -8.96 9.08 2.64
N GLY A 113 -8.49 8.20 1.77
CA GLY A 113 -7.50 8.56 0.75
C GLY A 113 -6.09 8.03 1.02
N VAL A 114 -5.92 7.06 1.92
CA VAL A 114 -4.64 6.37 2.11
C VAL A 114 -4.59 5.16 1.19
N LEU A 115 -3.80 5.25 0.12
CA LEU A 115 -3.57 4.13 -0.80
C LEU A 115 -2.61 3.13 -0.15
N LEU A 116 -3.17 2.04 0.36
CA LEU A 116 -2.43 0.94 1.00
C LEU A 116 -2.02 -0.09 -0.05
N LEU A 117 -0.95 0.20 -0.79
CA LEU A 117 -0.52 -0.55 -1.96
C LEU A 117 0.64 -1.50 -1.61
N ASN A 118 0.49 -2.78 -1.93
CA ASN A 118 1.63 -3.69 -2.01
C ASN A 118 2.27 -3.62 -3.40
N ALA A 119 3.59 -3.76 -3.47
CA ALA A 119 4.30 -3.83 -4.75
C ALA A 119 3.98 -5.11 -5.51
N CYS A 120 3.74 -6.22 -4.80
CA CYS A 120 3.25 -7.49 -5.33
C CYS A 120 1.84 -7.73 -4.79
N LEU A 121 0.86 -7.98 -5.66
CA LEU A 121 -0.56 -8.01 -5.24
C LEU A 121 -1.10 -9.39 -4.89
N THR A 122 -0.32 -10.44 -5.12
CA THR A 122 -0.68 -11.82 -4.76
C THR A 122 0.50 -12.55 -4.16
N VAL A 123 0.21 -13.59 -3.37
CA VAL A 123 1.21 -14.48 -2.78
C VAL A 123 0.66 -15.91 -2.69
N PRO A 124 1.46 -16.95 -3.00
CA PRO A 124 1.05 -18.32 -2.71
C PRO A 124 0.96 -18.54 -1.21
N ALA A 125 0.00 -19.34 -0.75
CA ALA A 125 -0.15 -19.68 0.67
C ALA A 125 1.17 -20.21 1.26
N GLY A 126 1.60 -19.62 2.37
CA GLY A 126 2.80 -20.03 3.11
C GLY A 126 4.14 -19.69 2.44
N GLN A 127 4.17 -18.94 1.34
CA GLN A 127 5.39 -18.68 0.57
C GLN A 127 5.61 -17.16 0.40
N ALA A 128 6.15 -16.52 1.43
CA ALA A 128 6.51 -15.09 1.35
C ALA A 128 7.33 -14.80 0.08
N ASN A 129 7.01 -13.72 -0.61
CA ASN A 129 7.61 -13.31 -1.89
C ASN A 129 7.45 -14.32 -3.05
N GLY A 130 6.57 -15.31 -2.94
CA GLY A 130 6.43 -16.37 -3.94
C GLY A 130 6.04 -15.91 -5.34
N HIS A 131 5.39 -14.75 -5.47
CA HIS A 131 5.06 -14.14 -6.77
C HIS A 131 5.93 -12.92 -7.11
N ALA A 132 6.95 -12.61 -6.31
CA ALA A 132 7.85 -11.49 -6.58
C ALA A 132 8.60 -11.67 -7.91
N GLY A 133 8.80 -10.56 -8.63
CA GLY A 133 9.53 -10.55 -9.90
C GLY A 133 8.79 -11.14 -11.09
N GLN A 134 7.49 -11.41 -10.98
CA GLN A 134 6.70 -12.02 -12.07
C GLN A 134 5.89 -11.02 -12.87
N ILE A 135 4.77 -10.54 -12.33
CA ILE A 135 3.82 -9.69 -13.08
C ILE A 135 3.49 -8.36 -12.40
N TRP A 136 3.59 -8.28 -11.06
CA TRP A 136 2.98 -7.19 -10.32
C TRP A 136 3.79 -5.92 -10.27
N GLU A 137 5.13 -6.01 -10.19
CA GLU A 137 5.97 -4.83 -9.92
C GLU A 137 5.86 -3.78 -11.02
N LEU A 138 5.79 -4.18 -12.28
CA LEU A 138 5.59 -3.24 -13.38
C LEU A 138 4.22 -2.55 -13.28
N PHE A 139 3.19 -3.30 -12.92
CA PHE A 139 1.84 -2.77 -12.70
C PHE A 139 1.80 -1.76 -11.55
N THR A 140 2.37 -2.11 -10.39
CA THR A 140 2.36 -1.24 -9.22
C THR A 140 3.30 -0.05 -9.36
N ASP A 141 4.39 -0.19 -10.09
CA ASP A 141 5.22 0.96 -10.50
C ASP A 141 4.43 1.93 -11.39
N ALA A 142 3.60 1.42 -12.30
CA ALA A 142 2.69 2.25 -13.09
C ALA A 142 1.66 2.98 -12.21
N VAL A 143 1.13 2.33 -11.16
CA VAL A 143 0.26 2.98 -10.18
C VAL A 143 0.97 4.14 -9.49
N ILE A 144 2.20 3.94 -9.02
CA ILE A 144 3.01 4.99 -8.40
C ILE A 144 3.25 6.16 -9.38
N GLN A 145 3.56 5.85 -10.64
CA GLN A 145 3.76 6.88 -11.68
C GLN A 145 2.50 7.69 -11.94
N VAL A 146 1.32 7.05 -11.97
CA VAL A 146 0.03 7.75 -12.11
C VAL A 146 -0.18 8.73 -10.94
N VAL A 147 0.08 8.30 -9.71
CA VAL A 147 -0.02 9.19 -8.54
C VAL A 147 1.02 10.31 -8.60
N ASN A 148 2.25 10.01 -9.04
CA ASN A 148 3.31 11.01 -9.20
C ASN A 148 2.92 12.15 -10.15
N HIS A 149 2.10 11.88 -11.16
CA HIS A 149 1.67 12.87 -12.12
C HIS A 149 0.47 13.72 -11.67
N LEU A 150 -0.07 13.50 -10.48
CA LEU A 150 -1.12 14.36 -9.93
C LEU A 150 -0.57 15.77 -9.65
N ASP A 151 -1.36 16.79 -10.01
CA ASP A 151 -1.01 18.18 -9.71
C ASP A 151 -1.10 18.51 -8.23
N ARG A 152 -2.06 17.90 -7.52
CA ARG A 152 -2.16 18.10 -6.07
C ARG A 152 -1.11 17.31 -5.30
N PRO A 153 -0.56 17.89 -4.22
CA PRO A 153 0.45 17.24 -3.39
C PRO A 153 -0.05 15.95 -2.75
N VAL A 154 0.80 14.92 -2.76
CA VAL A 154 0.56 13.61 -2.13
C VAL A 154 1.73 13.27 -1.21
N VAL A 155 1.47 12.55 -0.14
CA VAL A 155 2.49 12.03 0.78
C VAL A 155 2.81 10.58 0.40
N PHE A 156 4.08 10.28 0.15
CA PHE A 156 4.56 8.91 -0.05
C PHE A 156 5.31 8.45 1.21
N VAL A 157 4.81 7.41 1.85
CA VAL A 157 5.42 6.81 3.03
C VAL A 157 6.15 5.54 2.61
N LEU A 158 7.47 5.56 2.69
CA LEU A 158 8.36 4.51 2.20
C LEU A 158 9.13 3.91 3.39
N TRP A 159 8.69 2.75 3.84
CA TRP A 159 9.27 2.03 4.97
C TRP A 159 10.19 0.89 4.50
N GLY A 160 11.46 0.99 4.85
CA GLY A 160 12.47 -0.02 4.56
C GLY A 160 13.12 0.13 3.18
N ALA A 161 14.20 -0.61 2.98
CA ALA A 161 15.03 -0.50 1.78
C ALA A 161 14.27 -0.81 0.47
N TYR A 162 13.38 -1.80 0.51
CA TYR A 162 12.59 -2.19 -0.67
C TYR A 162 11.67 -1.05 -1.14
N ALA A 163 10.86 -0.50 -0.23
CA ALA A 163 9.95 0.61 -0.55
C ALA A 163 10.73 1.88 -0.93
N ARG A 164 11.84 2.16 -0.25
CA ARG A 164 12.68 3.34 -0.50
C ARG A 164 13.30 3.36 -1.91
N LYS A 165 13.52 2.21 -2.55
CA LYS A 165 13.94 2.14 -3.95
C LYS A 165 12.92 2.78 -4.90
N LYS A 166 11.64 2.77 -4.55
CA LYS A 166 10.55 3.36 -5.34
C LYS A 166 10.55 4.90 -5.31
N LYS A 167 11.35 5.51 -4.44
CA LYS A 167 11.57 6.96 -4.44
C LYS A 167 11.99 7.50 -5.81
N ALA A 168 12.72 6.71 -6.59
CA ALA A 168 13.13 7.10 -7.95
C ALA A 168 11.94 7.35 -8.89
N LEU A 169 10.75 6.80 -8.61
CA LEU A 169 9.53 7.01 -9.38
C LEU A 169 8.76 8.28 -8.96
N VAL A 170 9.09 8.85 -7.80
CA VAL A 170 8.44 10.04 -7.26
C VAL A 170 9.29 11.27 -7.59
N THR A 171 9.08 11.79 -8.77
CA THR A 171 9.89 12.90 -9.35
C THR A 171 9.23 14.27 -9.20
N ASN A 172 7.93 14.33 -8.95
CA ASN A 172 7.20 15.58 -8.79
C ASN A 172 7.58 16.25 -7.46
N PRO A 173 8.17 17.47 -7.48
CA PRO A 173 8.66 18.14 -6.27
C PRO A 173 7.54 18.61 -5.32
N HIS A 174 6.30 18.62 -5.76
CA HIS A 174 5.16 18.98 -4.91
C HIS A 174 4.77 17.89 -3.92
N HIS A 175 5.21 16.66 -4.14
CA HIS A 175 4.95 15.55 -3.23
C HIS A 175 5.93 15.53 -2.06
N LEU A 176 5.47 15.01 -0.92
CA LEU A 176 6.32 14.74 0.24
C LEU A 176 6.68 13.26 0.28
N ILE A 177 7.95 12.97 0.52
CA ILE A 177 8.43 11.60 0.78
C ILE A 177 8.84 11.50 2.23
N ILE A 178 8.22 10.58 2.97
CA ILE A 178 8.57 10.22 4.34
C ILE A 178 9.25 8.86 4.31
N GLU A 179 10.51 8.81 4.69
CA GLU A 179 11.34 7.60 4.68
C GLU A 179 11.73 7.18 6.09
N SER A 180 11.72 5.90 6.36
CA SER A 180 12.31 5.32 7.58
C SER A 180 12.69 3.86 7.37
N ALA A 181 13.23 3.22 8.42
CA ALA A 181 13.38 1.77 8.46
C ALA A 181 12.00 1.08 8.38
N HIS A 182 12.00 -0.20 8.02
CA HIS A 182 10.77 -1.01 7.98
C HIS A 182 10.26 -1.29 9.41
N PRO A 183 8.92 -1.34 9.62
CA PRO A 183 8.32 -1.65 10.92
C PRO A 183 8.52 -3.10 11.40
N SER A 184 9.14 -3.96 10.61
CA SER A 184 9.48 -5.33 11.03
C SER A 184 10.30 -5.32 12.32
N PRO A 185 10.09 -6.29 13.25
CA PRO A 185 10.92 -6.46 14.44
C PRO A 185 12.42 -6.51 14.15
N LEU A 186 12.82 -6.96 12.95
CA LEU A 186 14.23 -7.07 12.54
C LEU A 186 14.90 -5.73 12.23
N SER A 187 14.13 -4.66 11.99
CA SER A 187 14.64 -3.38 11.52
C SER A 187 14.06 -2.15 12.23
N VAL A 188 13.01 -2.31 13.00
CA VAL A 188 12.28 -1.22 13.65
C VAL A 188 13.18 -0.27 14.47
N TYR A 189 14.24 -0.78 15.07
CA TYR A 189 15.20 -0.01 15.86
C TYR A 189 16.16 0.85 15.02
N ARG A 190 16.15 0.69 13.71
CA ARG A 190 17.04 1.41 12.79
C ARG A 190 16.45 2.73 12.30
N GLY A 191 15.46 3.27 13.02
CA GLY A 191 14.89 4.58 12.73
C GLY A 191 13.39 4.57 12.38
N PHE A 192 12.68 3.46 12.59
CA PHE A 192 11.22 3.47 12.51
C PHE A 192 10.61 4.09 13.77
N TRP A 193 11.06 3.66 14.96
CA TRP A 193 10.63 4.27 16.22
C TRP A 193 10.97 5.76 16.28
N GLY A 194 9.96 6.58 16.59
CA GLY A 194 10.11 8.04 16.66
C GLY A 194 10.11 8.75 15.30
N SER A 195 9.89 8.04 14.20
CA SER A 195 9.80 8.66 12.86
C SER A 195 8.55 9.52 12.66
N LYS A 196 7.48 9.29 13.44
CA LYS A 196 6.25 10.07 13.47
C LYS A 196 5.64 10.32 12.08
N PRO A 197 5.44 9.28 11.28
CA PRO A 197 4.97 9.46 9.90
C PRO A 197 3.54 10.00 9.82
N PHE A 198 2.70 9.68 10.79
CA PHE A 198 1.28 10.03 10.79
C PHE A 198 1.06 11.52 11.04
N SER A 199 1.70 12.09 12.05
CA SER A 199 1.62 13.54 12.32
C SER A 199 2.33 14.35 11.24
N LYS A 200 3.44 13.86 10.69
CA LYS A 200 4.14 14.52 9.56
C LYS A 200 3.29 14.55 8.31
N ALA A 201 2.61 13.44 7.97
CA ALA A 201 1.69 13.40 6.84
C ALA A 201 0.56 14.41 7.01
N ASN A 202 -0.08 14.44 8.17
CA ASN A 202 -1.16 15.37 8.46
C ASN A 202 -0.73 16.84 8.47
N ALA A 203 0.47 17.15 8.96
CA ALA A 203 1.01 18.50 8.88
C ALA A 203 1.14 18.96 7.43
N PHE A 204 1.69 18.13 6.57
CA PHE A 204 1.81 18.44 5.14
C PHE A 204 0.46 18.57 4.43
N LEU A 205 -0.51 17.70 4.72
CA LEU A 205 -1.85 17.81 4.16
C LEU A 205 -2.51 19.14 4.54
N LYS A 206 -2.41 19.56 5.80
CA LYS A 206 -2.92 20.87 6.26
C LYS A 206 -2.22 22.04 5.56
N GLU A 207 -0.90 22.01 5.45
CA GLU A 207 -0.12 23.04 4.76
C GLU A 207 -0.50 23.20 3.29
N THR A 208 -0.90 22.10 2.65
CA THR A 208 -1.34 22.08 1.24
C THR A 208 -2.84 22.23 1.06
N GLY A 209 -3.57 22.60 2.12
CA GLY A 209 -5.01 22.86 2.07
C GLY A 209 -5.89 21.63 1.94
N GLN A 210 -5.38 20.47 2.33
CA GLN A 210 -6.09 19.19 2.29
C GLN A 210 -6.55 18.78 3.68
N GLU A 211 -7.69 18.08 3.74
CA GLU A 211 -8.20 17.50 4.98
C GLU A 211 -7.23 16.42 5.51
N PRO A 212 -6.81 16.49 6.78
CA PRO A 212 -5.93 15.48 7.37
C PRO A 212 -6.63 14.13 7.48
N ILE A 213 -5.85 13.09 7.66
CA ILE A 213 -6.34 11.73 7.91
C ILE A 213 -6.65 11.56 9.40
N ASP A 214 -7.83 11.02 9.72
CA ASP A 214 -8.13 10.49 11.04
C ASP A 214 -7.52 9.09 11.16
N TRP A 215 -6.29 9.03 11.64
CA TRP A 215 -5.54 7.79 11.78
C TRP A 215 -6.06 6.87 12.89
N LEU A 216 -6.89 7.39 13.79
CA LEU A 216 -7.41 6.62 14.92
C LEU A 216 -8.74 5.91 14.63
N ARG A 217 -9.37 6.27 13.50
CA ARG A 217 -10.62 5.68 13.02
C ARG A 217 -10.47 4.21 12.64
#